data_04c8e7e4b8539f36fe6074a43a918f70
#
_entry.id   04c8e7e4b8539f36fe6074a43a918f70
#
_cell.length_a   1.000
_cell.length_b   1.000
_cell.length_c   1.000
_cell.angle_alpha   90.00
_cell.angle_beta   90.00
_cell.angle_gamma   90.00
#
_symmetry.space_group_name_H-M   'P 1'
#
loop_
_entity.id
_entity.type
_entity.pdbx_description
1 polymer ?
#
loop_
_entity_poly.entity_id
_entity_poly.type
_entity_poly.pdbx_seq_one_letter_code
_entity_poly.pdbx_strand_id
1 'polypeptide(L)' 'MLVRNKWNDKMYKVLEITDKNVTLQREDGSQFTIQKSEYFFSYSEKK' A
#
# COMPACT_ATOMS: atom_id res chain seq x y z
N MET A 1 -9.20 0.48 -3.63
CA MET A 1 -8.14 0.83 -4.58
C MET A 1 -6.99 -0.14 -4.44
N LEU A 2 -6.47 -0.63 -5.54
CA LEU A 2 -5.35 -1.58 -5.52
C LEU A 2 -4.07 -0.88 -5.94
N VAL A 3 -2.98 -1.26 -5.28
CA VAL A 3 -1.64 -0.76 -5.62
C VAL A 3 -0.69 -1.95 -5.72
N ARG A 4 0.39 -1.75 -6.46
CA ARG A 4 1.41 -2.78 -6.64
C ARG A 4 2.69 -2.34 -5.93
N ASN A 5 3.28 -3.25 -5.18
CA ASN A 5 4.59 -3.01 -4.58
C ASN A 5 5.66 -3.13 -5.67
N LYS A 6 6.49 -2.09 -5.82
CA LYS A 6 7.50 -2.06 -6.89
C LYS A 6 8.62 -3.08 -6.69
N TRP A 7 8.80 -3.54 -5.46
CA TRP A 7 9.93 -4.41 -5.13
C TRP A 7 9.60 -5.90 -5.23
N ASN A 8 8.38 -6.29 -4.84
CA ASN A 8 8.00 -7.70 -4.85
C ASN A 8 6.86 -8.02 -5.83
N ASP A 9 6.36 -7.02 -6.54
CA ASP A 9 5.31 -7.15 -7.56
C ASP A 9 3.97 -7.64 -7.02
N LYS A 10 3.78 -7.68 -5.73
CA LYS A 10 2.50 -8.12 -5.14
C LYS A 10 1.50 -6.99 -5.09
N MET A 11 0.23 -7.35 -5.12
CA MET A 11 -0.86 -6.38 -5.05
C MET A 11 -1.33 -6.19 -3.62
N TYR A 12 -1.71 -4.97 -3.30
CA TYR A 12 -2.18 -4.60 -1.96
C TYR A 12 -3.43 -3.75 -2.10
N LYS A 13 -4.30 -3.86 -1.11
CA LYS A 13 -5.51 -3.04 -1.07
C LYS A 13 -5.27 -1.86 -0.14
N VAL A 14 -5.59 -0.65 -0.62
CA VAL A 14 -5.47 0.55 0.22
C VAL A 14 -6.74 0.66 1.04
N LEU A 15 -6.59 0.61 2.36
CA LEU A 15 -7.71 0.68 3.28
C LEU A 15 -7.95 2.10 3.79
N GLU A 16 -6.87 2.83 4.07
CA GLU A 16 -6.99 4.17 4.61
C GLU A 16 -5.74 4.97 4.30
N ILE A 17 -5.92 6.26 3.99
CA ILE A 17 -4.82 7.20 3.81
C ILE A 17 -5.05 8.36 4.76
N THR A 18 -4.08 8.60 5.64
CA THR A 18 -4.11 9.73 6.55
C THR A 18 -3.07 10.76 6.11
N ASP A 19 -2.91 11.83 6.86
CA ASP A 19 -1.92 12.86 6.54
C ASP A 19 -0.50 12.33 6.54
N LYS A 20 -0.22 11.32 7.35
CA LYS A 20 1.16 10.83 7.55
C LYS A 20 1.35 9.37 7.17
N ASN A 21 0.28 8.59 7.13
CA ASN A 21 0.39 7.14 6.99
C ASN A 21 -0.60 6.60 5.98
N VAL A 22 -0.30 5.38 5.50
CA VAL A 22 -1.21 4.64 4.62
C VAL A 22 -1.34 3.24 5.18
N THR A 23 -2.57 2.75 5.33
CA THR A 23 -2.86 1.39 5.78
C THR A 23 -3.18 0.53 4.58
N LEU A 24 -2.47 -0.59 4.47
CA LEU A 24 -2.61 -1.52 3.36
C LEU A 24 -2.99 -2.89 3.86
N GLN A 25 -3.65 -3.66 2.98
CA GLN A 25 -4.04 -5.04 3.28
C GLN A 25 -3.36 -5.98 2.29
N ARG A 26 -2.75 -7.05 2.81
CA ARG A 26 -2.13 -8.09 1.99
C ARG A 26 -3.20 -9.05 1.44
N GLU A 27 -2.79 -9.86 0.48
CA GLU A 27 -3.70 -10.83 -0.12
C GLU A 27 -4.24 -11.84 0.89
N ASP A 28 -3.49 -12.12 1.95
CA ASP A 28 -3.91 -13.05 2.99
C ASP A 28 -4.85 -12.42 4.03
N GLY A 29 -5.17 -11.14 3.85
CA GLY A 29 -6.08 -10.43 4.76
C GLY A 29 -5.39 -9.67 5.88
N SER A 30 -4.10 -9.84 6.07
CA SER A 30 -3.39 -9.11 7.12
C SER A 30 -3.21 -7.65 6.73
N GLN A 31 -3.15 -6.77 7.72
CA GLN A 31 -3.05 -5.34 7.51
C GLN A 31 -1.77 -4.79 8.12
N PHE A 32 -1.29 -3.71 7.54
CA PHE A 32 -0.12 -3.01 8.07
C PHE A 32 -0.17 -1.55 7.68
N THR A 33 0.53 -0.72 8.45
CA THR A 33 0.56 0.73 8.21
C THR A 33 1.99 1.16 7.92
N ILE A 34 2.16 1.99 6.90
CA ILE A 34 3.46 2.53 6.52
C ILE A 34 3.36 4.04 6.43
N GLN A 35 4.53 4.70 6.44
CA GLN A 35 4.57 6.14 6.25
C GLN A 35 4.19 6.50 4.82
N LYS A 36 3.57 7.64 4.65
CA LYS A 36 3.10 8.09 3.35
C LYS A 36 4.25 8.24 2.34
N SER A 37 5.42 8.69 2.81
CA SER A 37 6.60 8.80 1.95
C SER A 37 7.04 7.43 1.43
N GLU A 38 6.98 6.41 2.29
CA GLU A 38 7.31 5.04 1.89
C GLU A 38 6.29 4.53 0.87
N TYR A 39 5.02 4.84 1.08
CA TYR A 39 3.97 4.44 0.16
C TYR A 39 4.23 4.99 -1.24
N PHE A 40 4.53 6.27 -1.37
CA PHE A 40 4.79 6.86 -2.67
C PHE A 40 6.07 6.34 -3.30
N PHE A 41 7.04 5.97 -2.50
CA PHE A 41 8.32 5.46 -2.99
C PHE A 41 8.22 4.01 -3.46
N SER A 42 7.48 3.18 -2.74
CA SER A 42 7.49 1.73 -2.95
C SER A 42 6.28 1.17 -3.67
N TYR A 43 5.21 1.94 -3.83
CA TYR A 43 3.96 1.42 -4.39
C TYR A 43 3.51 2.24 -5.58
N SER A 44 2.92 1.55 -6.56
CA SER A 44 2.33 2.18 -7.74
C SER A 44 0.83 1.90 -7.77
N GLU A 45 0.06 2.93 -8.07
CA GLU A 45 -1.38 2.80 -8.24
C GLU A 45 -1.66 1.96 -9.48
N LYS A 46 -2.52 0.96 -9.33
CA LYS A 46 -2.95 0.14 -10.46
C LYS A 46 -4.14 0.80 -11.14
N LYS A 47 -4.02 1.06 -12.40
CA LYS A 47 -5.11 1.64 -13.20
C LYS A 47 -5.77 0.59 -14.06
#